data_eeecc163a3ab2a831f552f174f64df5f
#
_entry.id   eeecc163a3ab2a831f552f174f64df5f
#
_cell.length_a   1.000
_cell.length_b   1.000
_cell.length_c   1.000
_cell.angle_alpha   90.00
_cell.angle_beta   90.00
_cell.angle_gamma   90.00
#
_symmetry.space_group_name_H-M   'P 1'
#
loop_
_entity.id
_entity.type
_entity.pdbx_description
1 polymer ?
#
loop_
_entity_poly.entity_id
_entity_poly.type
_entity_poly.pdbx_seq_one_letter_code
_entity_poly.pdbx_strand_id
1 'polypeptide(L)'
;SSDLPWRYGNQMEAASKIDSRFLVPGTPFTTVTVNKTFRTACHRDAGDFADGLSNLLVLSNNGNYSGGYLVFPEVRIAVNVRPGDLLLVNNHEIIHGNTPIVLNDDQAERISLVCYLREKMLELGSYEYENLRFQFVEDRRKNKEHPMQRKLWNGVSEGMWSSQEWYDYLEEKGGREMAEKYHPEAYKKASTLEDLFS
;
A
#
# COMPACT_ATOMS: atom_id res chain seq x y z
N SER A 1 19.50 18.98 3.29
CA SER A 1 18.92 19.35 2.01
C SER A 1 17.66 20.20 2.23
N SER A 2 17.48 21.25 1.42
CA SER A 2 16.33 22.16 1.49
C SER A 2 14.99 21.45 1.16
N ASP A 3 15.04 20.30 0.48
CA ASP A 3 13.86 19.60 -0.01
C ASP A 3 13.24 18.66 1.02
N LEU A 4 14.01 18.20 2.00
CA LEU A 4 13.56 17.23 3.00
C LEU A 4 12.35 17.72 3.84
N PRO A 5 12.36 18.94 4.41
CA PRO A 5 11.22 19.46 5.13
C PRO A 5 9.96 19.64 4.27
N TRP A 6 10.15 20.06 3.01
CA TRP A 6 9.04 20.28 2.07
C TRP A 6 8.36 18.95 1.72
N ARG A 7 9.10 17.94 1.29
CA ARG A 7 8.54 16.62 0.94
C ARG A 7 7.86 15.96 2.12
N TYR A 8 8.46 16.04 3.29
CA TYR A 8 7.86 15.51 4.51
C TYR A 8 6.58 16.26 4.90
N GLY A 9 6.56 17.59 4.72
CA GLY A 9 5.37 18.43 4.94
C GLY A 9 4.22 18.04 4.01
N ASN A 10 4.47 17.89 2.72
CA ASN A 10 3.49 17.43 1.74
C ASN A 10 2.93 16.04 2.09
N GLN A 11 3.81 15.14 2.49
CA GLN A 11 3.43 13.78 2.88
C GLN A 11 2.57 13.77 4.14
N MET A 12 2.88 14.59 5.13
CA MET A 12 2.06 14.77 6.35
C MET A 12 0.69 15.36 6.01
N GLU A 13 0.63 16.35 5.13
CA GLU A 13 -0.62 16.93 4.66
C GLU A 13 -1.48 15.90 3.91
N ALA A 14 -0.88 15.14 2.99
CA ALA A 14 -1.57 14.09 2.28
C ALA A 14 -2.10 13.01 3.25
N ALA A 15 -1.27 12.55 4.19
CA ALA A 15 -1.64 11.56 5.19
C ALA A 15 -2.74 12.05 6.14
N SER A 16 -2.85 13.36 6.40
CA SER A 16 -3.91 13.93 7.25
C SER A 16 -5.32 13.74 6.69
N LYS A 17 -5.44 13.45 5.40
CA LYS A 17 -6.71 13.18 4.70
C LYS A 17 -7.15 11.72 4.81
N ILE A 18 -6.27 10.84 5.30
CA ILE A 18 -6.51 9.41 5.47
C ILE A 18 -6.99 9.15 6.90
N ASP A 19 -7.97 8.26 7.08
CA ASP A 19 -8.37 7.82 8.42
C ASP A 19 -7.14 7.29 9.17
N SER A 20 -6.91 7.80 10.38
CA SER A 20 -5.72 7.50 11.19
C SER A 20 -5.53 6.01 11.47
N ARG A 21 -6.59 5.21 11.40
CA ARG A 21 -6.56 3.75 11.54
C ARG A 21 -5.81 3.03 10.41
N PHE A 22 -5.61 3.71 9.27
CA PHE A 22 -4.80 3.21 8.15
C PHE A 22 -3.36 3.68 8.17
N LEU A 23 -2.99 4.54 9.13
CA LEU A 23 -1.64 5.05 9.27
C LEU A 23 -0.84 4.23 10.30
N VAL A 24 0.45 4.13 10.07
CA VAL A 24 1.38 3.69 11.12
C VAL A 24 1.39 4.78 12.20
N PRO A 25 1.04 4.45 13.46
CA PRO A 25 0.84 5.45 14.49
C PRO A 25 1.99 6.46 14.63
N GLY A 26 1.65 7.76 14.63
CA GLY A 26 2.62 8.84 14.76
C GLY A 26 3.46 9.12 13.50
N THR A 27 3.11 8.56 12.36
CA THR A 27 3.84 8.72 11.09
C THR A 27 2.91 9.06 9.94
N PRO A 28 3.42 9.56 8.80
CA PRO A 28 2.65 9.73 7.56
C PRO A 28 2.59 8.46 6.71
N PHE A 29 3.00 7.31 7.20
CA PHE A 29 3.11 6.09 6.43
C PHE A 29 1.87 5.22 6.55
N THR A 30 1.46 4.62 5.44
CA THR A 30 0.34 3.67 5.38
C THR A 30 0.81 2.23 5.26
N THR A 31 2.06 2.03 4.88
CA THR A 31 2.57 0.70 4.52
C THR A 31 3.96 0.48 5.08
N VAL A 32 4.19 -0.74 5.57
CA VAL A 32 5.51 -1.23 5.98
C VAL A 32 5.78 -2.52 5.21
N THR A 33 6.83 -2.49 4.39
CA THR A 33 7.35 -3.70 3.74
C THR A 33 8.51 -4.25 4.54
N VAL A 34 8.44 -5.54 4.83
CA VAL A 34 9.48 -6.26 5.57
C VAL A 34 10.18 -7.23 4.62
N ASN A 35 11.47 -7.02 4.42
CA ASN A 35 12.31 -7.86 3.56
C ASN A 35 13.37 -8.56 4.38
N LYS A 36 13.36 -9.90 4.39
CA LYS A 36 14.39 -10.72 5.05
C LYS A 36 15.40 -11.20 4.00
N THR A 37 16.64 -10.73 4.09
CA THR A 37 17.76 -11.13 3.22
C THR A 37 17.39 -11.12 1.73
N PHE A 38 16.56 -10.15 1.33
CA PHE A 38 16.01 -10.09 -0.01
C PHE A 38 16.79 -9.13 -0.89
N ARG A 39 17.24 -9.61 -2.05
CA ARG A 39 17.87 -8.81 -3.08
C ARG A 39 16.81 -8.25 -4.02
N THR A 40 16.79 -6.93 -4.18
CA THR A 40 15.90 -6.23 -5.10
C THR A 40 16.67 -5.79 -6.33
N ALA A 41 16.19 -6.12 -7.54
CA ALA A 41 16.69 -5.56 -8.77
C ALA A 41 16.43 -4.06 -8.84
N CYS A 42 17.14 -3.34 -9.70
CA CYS A 42 16.93 -1.90 -9.88
C CYS A 42 15.53 -1.61 -10.42
N HIS A 43 14.79 -0.72 -9.75
CA HIS A 43 13.42 -0.33 -10.06
C HIS A 43 13.10 1.05 -9.47
N ARG A 44 11.90 1.54 -9.72
CA ARG A 44 11.26 2.66 -9.01
C ARG A 44 10.02 2.16 -8.31
N ASP A 45 9.70 2.71 -7.15
CA ASP A 45 8.48 2.38 -6.41
C ASP A 45 7.30 3.22 -6.92
N ALA A 46 6.74 2.82 -8.07
CA ALA A 46 5.68 3.55 -8.76
C ALA A 46 4.39 3.73 -7.93
N GLY A 47 4.23 2.99 -6.84
CA GLY A 47 3.08 3.08 -5.95
C GLY A 47 3.27 3.99 -4.74
N ASP A 48 4.48 4.53 -4.53
CA ASP A 48 4.76 5.47 -3.45
C ASP A 48 4.26 6.87 -3.82
N PHE A 49 3.89 7.63 -2.80
CA PHE A 49 3.49 9.03 -2.96
C PHE A 49 4.65 9.86 -3.54
N ALA A 50 4.46 10.42 -4.72
CA ALA A 50 5.53 11.03 -5.51
C ALA A 50 6.23 12.19 -4.81
N ASP A 51 5.47 13.04 -4.09
CA ASP A 51 5.99 14.20 -3.37
C ASP A 51 6.47 13.87 -1.95
N GLY A 52 6.59 12.58 -1.63
CA GLY A 52 6.98 12.10 -0.31
C GLY A 52 8.38 11.52 -0.25
N LEU A 53 8.64 10.87 0.88
CA LEU A 53 9.86 10.12 1.17
C LEU A 53 9.49 8.76 1.73
N SER A 54 10.24 7.75 1.35
CA SER A 54 10.19 6.43 1.99
C SER A 54 11.31 6.33 3.02
N ASN A 55 11.03 5.65 4.13
CA ASN A 55 12.03 5.38 5.16
C ASN A 55 12.54 3.96 5.02
N LEU A 56 13.84 3.80 4.89
CA LEU A 56 14.51 2.51 4.95
C LEU A 56 15.26 2.37 6.27
N LEU A 57 14.91 1.36 7.05
CA LEU A 57 15.59 0.95 8.27
C LEU A 57 16.15 -0.45 8.08
N VAL A 58 17.41 -0.67 8.48
CA VAL A 58 18.03 -1.99 8.47
C VAL A 58 18.19 -2.51 9.88
N LEU A 59 17.85 -3.79 10.08
CA LEU A 59 18.00 -4.53 11.32
C LEU A 59 18.82 -5.80 11.05
N SER A 60 19.56 -6.24 12.05
CA SER A 60 20.26 -7.53 12.05
C SER A 60 20.42 -8.02 13.48
N ASN A 61 20.40 -9.33 13.66
CA ASN A 61 20.64 -9.94 14.97
C ASN A 61 22.11 -9.88 15.43
N ASN A 62 23.05 -10.06 14.50
CA ASN A 62 24.49 -10.09 14.83
C ASN A 62 25.36 -9.24 13.87
N GLY A 63 24.77 -8.67 12.81
CA GLY A 63 25.49 -7.85 11.81
C GLY A 63 26.46 -8.64 10.93
N ASN A 64 26.50 -9.96 11.03
CA ASN A 64 27.48 -10.81 10.34
C ASN A 64 27.03 -11.14 8.90
N TYR A 65 26.91 -10.10 8.09
CA TYR A 65 26.64 -10.19 6.65
C TYR A 65 27.49 -9.20 5.88
N SER A 66 27.62 -9.44 4.58
CA SER A 66 28.28 -8.56 3.62
C SER A 66 27.36 -8.22 2.46
N GLY A 67 27.68 -7.14 1.74
CA GLY A 67 26.81 -6.64 0.68
C GLY A 67 25.56 -5.90 1.20
N GLY A 68 24.47 -5.94 0.41
CA GLY A 68 23.22 -5.26 0.76
C GLY A 68 23.29 -3.74 0.66
N TYR A 69 24.25 -3.22 -0.11
CA TYR A 69 24.35 -1.78 -0.39
C TYR A 69 23.12 -1.34 -1.18
N LEU A 70 22.49 -0.26 -0.76
CA LEU A 70 21.47 0.39 -1.58
C LEU A 70 22.17 1.18 -2.68
N VAL A 71 21.89 0.85 -3.93
CA VAL A 71 22.52 1.46 -5.10
C VAL A 71 21.56 2.36 -5.85
N PHE A 72 22.07 3.49 -6.31
CA PHE A 72 21.39 4.49 -7.14
C PHE A 72 22.17 4.66 -8.44
N PRO A 73 21.91 3.84 -9.48
CA PRO A 73 22.71 3.79 -10.69
C PRO A 73 22.77 5.13 -11.44
N GLU A 74 21.68 5.88 -11.47
CA GLU A 74 21.55 7.16 -12.18
C GLU A 74 22.56 8.21 -11.65
N VAL A 75 22.83 8.18 -10.36
CA VAL A 75 23.76 9.11 -9.70
C VAL A 75 25.08 8.44 -9.29
N ARG A 76 25.27 7.16 -9.61
CA ARG A 76 26.46 6.36 -9.32
C ARG A 76 26.82 6.33 -7.83
N ILE A 77 25.82 6.24 -6.96
CA ILE A 77 26.01 6.17 -5.51
C ILE A 77 25.61 4.78 -5.02
N ALA A 78 26.39 4.26 -4.07
CA ALA A 78 26.08 3.09 -3.29
C ALA A 78 26.14 3.46 -1.80
N VAL A 79 25.07 3.23 -1.06
CA VAL A 79 24.95 3.54 0.36
C VAL A 79 25.02 2.27 1.17
N ASN A 80 25.96 2.18 2.10
CA ASN A 80 26.07 1.06 3.02
C ASN A 80 25.15 1.27 4.23
N VAL A 81 23.87 1.00 4.04
CA VAL A 81 22.87 1.09 5.12
C VAL A 81 23.08 -0.07 6.08
N ARG A 82 23.54 0.23 7.29
CA ARG A 82 23.86 -0.76 8.34
C ARG A 82 22.73 -0.88 9.37
N PRO A 83 22.75 -1.93 10.20
CA PRO A 83 21.78 -2.06 11.29
C PRO A 83 21.75 -0.83 12.19
N GLY A 84 20.57 -0.27 12.37
CA GLY A 84 20.33 0.96 13.14
C GLY A 84 20.36 2.25 12.29
N ASP A 85 20.82 2.20 11.04
CA ASP A 85 20.74 3.35 10.15
C ASP A 85 19.31 3.57 9.65
N LEU A 86 18.93 4.84 9.55
CA LEU A 86 17.70 5.31 8.93
C LEU A 86 18.04 6.12 7.69
N LEU A 87 17.52 5.70 6.55
CA LEU A 87 17.67 6.41 5.28
C LEU A 87 16.31 6.93 4.80
N LEU A 88 16.27 8.21 4.44
CA LEU A 88 15.12 8.84 3.80
C LEU A 88 15.44 9.04 2.31
N VAL A 89 14.57 8.55 1.44
CA VAL A 89 14.78 8.62 -0.01
C VAL A 89 13.45 8.71 -0.75
N ASN A 90 13.41 9.43 -1.85
CA ASN A 90 12.28 9.40 -2.77
C ASN A 90 12.41 8.20 -3.72
N ASN A 91 11.87 7.06 -3.32
CA ASN A 91 11.90 5.83 -4.09
C ASN A 91 11.04 5.87 -5.34
N HIS A 92 10.07 6.78 -5.41
CA HIS A 92 9.21 6.98 -6.57
C HIS A 92 9.98 7.56 -7.76
N GLU A 93 10.88 8.51 -7.51
CA GLU A 93 11.60 9.24 -8.57
C GLU A 93 12.92 8.59 -8.96
N ILE A 94 13.65 7.99 -7.99
CA ILE A 94 15.01 7.50 -8.19
C ILE A 94 15.04 6.00 -8.45
N ILE A 95 15.72 5.56 -9.52
CA ILE A 95 16.03 4.15 -9.72
C ILE A 95 16.97 3.68 -8.61
N HIS A 96 16.53 2.64 -7.91
CA HIS A 96 17.29 2.07 -6.81
C HIS A 96 17.16 0.53 -6.80
N GLY A 97 18.09 -0.11 -6.12
CA GLY A 97 18.11 -1.55 -5.91
C GLY A 97 19.17 -1.88 -4.87
N ASN A 98 19.40 -3.14 -4.59
CA ASN A 98 20.46 -3.50 -3.67
C ASN A 98 21.41 -4.57 -4.21
N THR A 99 22.67 -4.49 -3.81
CA THR A 99 23.67 -5.52 -4.12
C THR A 99 23.31 -6.84 -3.45
N PRO A 100 23.87 -7.98 -3.91
CA PRO A 100 23.70 -9.25 -3.23
C PRO A 100 24.01 -9.15 -1.73
N ILE A 101 23.24 -9.87 -0.92
CA ILE A 101 23.46 -10.00 0.51
C ILE A 101 24.00 -11.40 0.75
N VAL A 102 25.16 -11.47 1.40
CA VAL A 102 25.77 -12.73 1.79
C VAL A 102 25.79 -12.82 3.31
N LEU A 103 25.11 -13.81 3.85
CA LEU A 103 25.18 -14.14 5.27
C LEU A 103 26.48 -14.90 5.53
N ASN A 104 27.29 -14.45 6.49
CA ASN A 104 28.61 -14.99 6.75
C ASN A 104 28.58 -16.14 7.78
N ASP A 105 27.41 -16.38 8.40
CA ASP A 105 27.14 -17.56 9.23
C ASP A 105 25.65 -17.94 9.15
N ASP A 106 25.34 -19.16 9.59
CA ASP A 106 23.97 -19.72 9.53
C ASP A 106 22.97 -19.05 10.49
N GLN A 107 23.46 -18.26 11.43
CA GLN A 107 22.63 -17.54 12.39
C GLN A 107 22.42 -16.08 11.98
N ALA A 108 23.16 -15.61 10.98
CA ALA A 108 23.05 -14.22 10.53
C ALA A 108 21.68 -13.95 9.89
N GLU A 109 21.10 -12.81 10.23
CA GLU A 109 19.88 -12.32 9.61
C GLU A 109 20.04 -10.85 9.28
N ARG A 110 19.51 -10.45 8.11
CA ARG A 110 19.34 -9.05 7.74
C ARG A 110 17.91 -8.81 7.36
N ILE A 111 17.28 -7.86 8.03
CA ILE A 111 15.92 -7.42 7.77
C ILE A 111 15.98 -5.95 7.35
N SER A 112 15.25 -5.59 6.30
CA SER A 112 14.98 -4.19 5.99
C SER A 112 13.50 -3.90 6.09
N LEU A 113 13.17 -2.78 6.75
CA LEU A 113 11.84 -2.23 6.85
C LEU A 113 11.77 -1.02 5.94
N VAL A 114 10.80 -1.00 5.03
CA VAL A 114 10.54 0.16 4.17
C VAL A 114 9.17 0.69 4.52
N CYS A 115 9.13 1.89 5.09
CA CYS A 115 7.88 2.57 5.45
C CYS A 115 7.59 3.65 4.41
N TYR A 116 6.40 3.66 3.85
CA TYR A 116 6.00 4.61 2.82
C TYR A 116 4.51 4.96 2.86
N LEU A 117 4.17 6.10 2.30
CA LEU A 117 2.79 6.46 1.99
C LEU A 117 2.48 5.90 0.61
N ARG A 118 1.55 4.95 0.53
CA ARG A 118 1.08 4.42 -0.74
C ARG A 118 0.06 5.38 -1.36
N GLU A 119 0.29 5.84 -2.58
CA GLU A 119 -0.53 6.87 -3.23
C GLU A 119 -2.01 6.49 -3.32
N LYS A 120 -2.31 5.26 -3.69
CA LYS A 120 -3.70 4.76 -3.75
C LYS A 120 -4.44 4.77 -2.40
N MET A 121 -3.74 4.92 -1.29
CA MET A 121 -4.38 5.06 0.01
C MET A 121 -5.05 6.43 0.20
N LEU A 122 -4.74 7.41 -0.65
CA LEU A 122 -5.42 8.70 -0.68
C LEU A 122 -6.85 8.62 -1.23
N GLU A 123 -7.17 7.54 -1.93
CA GLU A 123 -8.48 7.28 -2.52
C GLU A 123 -9.40 6.45 -1.61
N LEU A 124 -8.96 6.12 -0.39
CA LEU A 124 -9.74 5.31 0.54
C LEU A 124 -11.01 6.03 0.99
N GLY A 125 -12.06 5.24 1.16
CA GLY A 125 -13.26 5.64 1.87
C GLY A 125 -13.07 5.68 3.39
N SER A 126 -14.18 5.71 4.13
CA SER A 126 -14.12 5.56 5.59
C SER A 126 -13.58 4.16 5.96
N TYR A 127 -13.06 4.04 7.18
CA TYR A 127 -12.59 2.75 7.69
C TYR A 127 -13.69 1.67 7.65
N GLU A 128 -14.92 2.03 7.94
CA GLU A 128 -16.08 1.15 7.91
C GLU A 128 -16.35 0.67 6.47
N TYR A 129 -16.29 1.58 5.50
CA TYR A 129 -16.46 1.24 4.08
C TYR A 129 -15.37 0.29 3.58
N GLU A 130 -14.11 0.55 3.89
CA GLU A 130 -13.00 -0.31 3.45
C GLU A 130 -13.03 -1.69 4.14
N ASN A 131 -13.48 -1.77 5.40
CA ASN A 131 -13.71 -3.05 6.06
C ASN A 131 -14.81 -3.87 5.38
N LEU A 132 -15.90 -3.23 4.96
CA LEU A 132 -16.95 -3.92 4.20
C LEU A 132 -16.43 -4.42 2.85
N ARG A 133 -15.61 -3.62 2.16
CA ARG A 133 -14.93 -4.06 0.92
C ARG A 133 -14.04 -5.27 1.16
N PHE A 134 -13.26 -5.24 2.23
CA PHE A 134 -12.41 -6.37 2.62
C PHE A 134 -13.24 -7.62 2.89
N GLN A 135 -14.31 -7.51 3.68
CA GLN A 135 -15.22 -8.63 3.99
C GLN A 135 -15.86 -9.18 2.72
N PHE A 136 -16.35 -8.32 1.85
CA PHE A 136 -16.93 -8.72 0.57
C PHE A 136 -15.96 -9.55 -0.29
N VAL A 137 -14.70 -9.12 -0.39
CA VAL A 137 -13.66 -9.86 -1.10
C VAL A 137 -13.37 -11.20 -0.43
N GLU A 138 -13.27 -11.23 0.91
CA GLU A 138 -13.00 -12.45 1.66
C GLU A 138 -14.14 -13.47 1.55
N ASP A 139 -15.39 -13.03 1.60
CA ASP A 139 -16.54 -13.90 1.45
C ASP A 139 -16.59 -14.54 0.05
N ARG A 140 -16.24 -13.76 -0.97
CA ARG A 140 -16.13 -14.29 -2.33
C ARG A 140 -14.95 -15.23 -2.52
N ARG A 141 -13.82 -14.98 -1.88
CA ARG A 141 -12.68 -15.91 -1.88
C ARG A 141 -13.02 -17.27 -1.25
N LYS A 142 -13.86 -17.25 -0.22
CA LYS A 142 -14.31 -18.48 0.45
C LYS A 142 -15.34 -19.25 -0.37
N ASN A 143 -16.11 -18.56 -1.20
CA ASN A 143 -17.12 -19.18 -2.06
C ASN A 143 -16.45 -19.81 -3.30
N LYS A 144 -16.10 -21.09 -3.21
CA LYS A 144 -15.44 -21.85 -4.27
C LYS A 144 -16.28 -22.02 -5.53
N GLU A 145 -17.59 -21.85 -5.45
CA GLU A 145 -18.55 -21.96 -6.55
C GLU A 145 -18.71 -20.64 -7.31
N HIS A 146 -18.18 -19.54 -6.77
CA HIS A 146 -18.31 -18.24 -7.43
C HIS A 146 -17.60 -18.24 -8.78
N PRO A 147 -18.26 -17.81 -9.89
CA PRO A 147 -17.69 -17.88 -11.26
C PRO A 147 -16.35 -17.18 -11.41
N MET A 148 -16.09 -16.17 -10.57
CA MET A 148 -14.87 -15.35 -10.58
C MET A 148 -13.78 -15.84 -9.61
N GLN A 149 -13.97 -16.98 -8.95
CA GLN A 149 -13.06 -17.50 -7.92
C GLN A 149 -11.59 -17.52 -8.36
N ARG A 150 -11.33 -17.94 -9.59
CA ARG A 150 -9.96 -18.00 -10.13
C ARG A 150 -9.32 -16.62 -10.33
N LYS A 151 -10.13 -15.57 -10.46
CA LYS A 151 -9.67 -14.18 -10.65
C LYS A 151 -9.47 -13.45 -9.33
N LEU A 152 -10.00 -14.00 -8.22
CA LEU A 152 -9.92 -13.42 -6.88
C LEU A 152 -8.60 -13.72 -6.15
N TRP A 153 -7.75 -14.57 -6.69
CA TRP A 153 -6.57 -15.05 -5.97
C TRP A 153 -5.58 -13.93 -5.60
N ASN A 154 -5.49 -12.85 -6.37
CA ASN A 154 -4.63 -11.69 -6.10
C ASN A 154 -5.28 -10.65 -5.16
N GLY A 155 -6.54 -10.87 -4.76
CA GLY A 155 -7.24 -10.03 -3.82
C GLY A 155 -7.73 -8.69 -4.32
N VAL A 156 -7.32 -8.25 -5.48
CA VAL A 156 -7.81 -6.99 -6.06
C VAL A 156 -7.76 -7.11 -7.57
N SER A 157 -8.90 -7.13 -8.25
CA SER A 157 -8.95 -6.57 -9.58
C SER A 157 -10.30 -5.90 -9.77
N GLU A 158 -10.25 -4.68 -10.20
CA GLU A 158 -11.41 -3.95 -10.68
C GLU A 158 -12.12 -4.80 -11.75
N GLY A 159 -13.44 -4.89 -11.67
CA GLY A 159 -14.23 -5.68 -12.62
C GLY A 159 -14.40 -7.16 -12.28
N MET A 160 -13.98 -7.65 -11.11
CA MET A 160 -14.23 -9.04 -10.67
C MET A 160 -15.64 -9.28 -10.15
N TRP A 161 -16.38 -8.25 -9.88
CA TRP A 161 -17.80 -8.26 -9.50
C TRP A 161 -18.52 -7.10 -10.20
N SER A 162 -19.82 -7.21 -10.36
CA SER A 162 -20.61 -6.11 -10.89
C SER A 162 -20.74 -5.01 -9.83
N SER A 163 -20.94 -3.78 -10.29
CA SER A 163 -21.26 -2.65 -9.40
C SER A 163 -22.52 -2.93 -8.59
N GLN A 164 -23.51 -3.64 -9.17
CA GLN A 164 -24.73 -4.00 -8.48
C GLN A 164 -24.48 -4.98 -7.34
N GLU A 165 -23.68 -6.03 -7.54
CA GLU A 165 -23.35 -6.98 -6.47
C GLU A 165 -22.69 -6.29 -5.26
N TRP A 166 -21.81 -5.31 -5.55
CA TRP A 166 -21.18 -4.52 -4.48
C TRP A 166 -22.18 -3.58 -3.80
N TYR A 167 -23.05 -2.93 -4.56
CA TYR A 167 -24.10 -2.08 -4.02
C TYR A 167 -25.04 -2.86 -3.08
N ASP A 168 -25.53 -4.00 -3.52
CA ASP A 168 -26.44 -4.85 -2.74
C ASP A 168 -25.79 -5.31 -1.42
N TYR A 169 -24.53 -5.71 -1.47
CA TYR A 169 -23.77 -6.09 -0.28
C TYR A 169 -23.56 -4.90 0.66
N LEU A 170 -23.23 -3.74 0.10
CA LEU A 170 -23.01 -2.53 0.89
C LEU A 170 -24.30 -2.06 1.56
N GLU A 171 -25.43 -2.13 0.89
CA GLU A 171 -26.76 -1.82 1.46
C GLU A 171 -27.12 -2.80 2.57
N GLU A 172 -26.90 -4.10 2.36
CA GLU A 172 -27.19 -5.13 3.37
C GLU A 172 -26.34 -4.98 4.65
N LYS A 173 -25.04 -4.75 4.49
CA LYS A 173 -24.07 -4.74 5.61
C LYS A 173 -23.74 -3.37 6.15
N GLY A 174 -23.68 -2.36 5.30
CA GLY A 174 -23.32 -0.99 5.63
C GLY A 174 -24.49 -0.03 5.77
N GLY A 175 -25.65 -0.45 5.30
CA GLY A 175 -26.86 0.35 5.27
C GLY A 175 -26.98 1.25 4.05
N ARG A 176 -28.22 1.66 3.78
CA ARG A 176 -28.59 2.46 2.61
C ARG A 176 -27.82 3.78 2.50
N GLU A 177 -27.65 4.48 3.61
CA GLU A 177 -26.92 5.76 3.63
C GLU A 177 -25.48 5.60 3.14
N MET A 178 -24.79 4.53 3.54
CA MET A 178 -23.44 4.23 3.09
C MET A 178 -23.43 3.83 1.60
N ALA A 179 -24.39 3.04 1.15
CA ALA A 179 -24.52 2.65 -0.25
C ALA A 179 -24.74 3.87 -1.15
N GLU A 180 -25.65 4.78 -0.77
CA GLU A 180 -25.91 6.03 -1.49
C GLU A 180 -24.67 6.94 -1.55
N LYS A 181 -23.93 7.03 -0.45
CA LYS A 181 -22.72 7.86 -0.36
C LYS A 181 -21.60 7.36 -1.26
N TYR A 182 -21.33 6.06 -1.25
CA TYR A 182 -20.17 5.49 -1.92
C TYR A 182 -20.48 4.84 -3.28
N HIS A 183 -21.77 4.66 -3.60
CA HIS A 183 -22.20 4.10 -4.88
C HIS A 183 -23.40 4.81 -5.48
N PRO A 184 -23.32 6.14 -5.65
CA PRO A 184 -24.45 6.97 -6.07
C PRO A 184 -25.00 6.60 -7.45
N GLU A 185 -24.18 6.00 -8.33
CA GLU A 185 -24.60 5.61 -9.68
C GLU A 185 -25.59 4.44 -9.67
N ALA A 186 -25.43 3.49 -8.76
CA ALA A 186 -26.38 2.37 -8.62
C ALA A 186 -27.74 2.87 -8.10
N TYR A 187 -27.71 3.83 -7.17
CA TYR A 187 -28.92 4.44 -6.63
C TYR A 187 -29.70 5.26 -7.65
N LYS A 188 -28.99 6.10 -8.43
CA LYS A 188 -29.64 6.88 -9.51
C LYS A 188 -30.32 6.00 -10.55
N LYS A 189 -29.75 4.81 -10.85
CA LYS A 189 -30.34 3.86 -11.78
C LYS A 189 -31.60 3.21 -11.25
N ALA A 190 -31.68 2.93 -9.95
CA ALA A 190 -32.86 2.37 -9.30
C ALA A 190 -34.01 3.38 -9.26
N SER A 191 -33.73 4.65 -8.90
CA SER A 191 -34.75 5.72 -8.88
C SER A 191 -35.34 6.02 -10.26
N THR A 192 -34.54 5.91 -11.34
CA THR A 192 -35.04 6.08 -12.70
C THR A 192 -35.92 4.93 -13.20
N LEU A 193 -35.78 3.74 -12.64
CA LEU A 193 -36.67 2.61 -12.96
C LEU A 193 -38.02 2.73 -12.24
N GLU A 194 -38.04 3.21 -11.00
CA GLU A 194 -39.27 3.51 -10.25
C GLU A 194 -40.07 4.65 -10.92
N ASP A 195 -39.36 5.69 -11.41
CA ASP A 195 -39.96 6.80 -12.16
C ASP A 195 -40.53 6.40 -13.54
N LEU A 196 -40.11 5.26 -14.09
CA LEU A 196 -40.60 4.72 -15.36
C LEU A 196 -41.91 3.90 -15.21
N PHE A 197 -42.27 3.53 -13.97
CA PHE A 197 -43.45 2.73 -13.64
C PHE A 197 -44.47 3.49 -12.77
N SER A 198 -44.21 4.73 -12.42
CA SER A 198 -45.14 5.66 -11.75
C SER A 198 -45.82 6.56 -12.77
#